data_fc568e222f8ed205d9d75dc711aa1c66
#
_entry.id   fc568e222f8ed205d9d75dc711aa1c66
#
_cell.length_a   1.000
_cell.length_b   1.000
_cell.length_c   1.000
_cell.angle_alpha   90.00
_cell.angle_beta   90.00
_cell.angle_gamma   90.00
#
_symmetry.space_group_name_H-M   'P 1'
#
loop_
_entity.id
_entity.type
_entity.pdbx_description
1 polymer ?
#
loop_
_entity_poly.entity_id
_entity_poly.type
_entity_poly.pdbx_seq_one_letter_code
_entity_poly.pdbx_strand_id
1 'polypeptide(L)'
;MKTRPTQQILTLIAIALTFGSGAADVASFTRLGDVFTSVMTGNIVLWGLAVARGSLTLASHTAVAIAGYIAGVAAGTWIARGAKEASAGREGVLPSHVTWVLLGELTLLAGFAVGWEVSGSSPAGWAQFGLLATLAAAMGVQSSAVNDMGLTQVSTTYLTGTLTGLVSSLVSPGQDTPHGLRRFGVLIGLVAGASLCGLFVATAADAVPVLPLAALVTTLVLAATPLPAPAR
;
A
#
# COMPACT_ATOMS: atom_id res chain seq x y z
N MET A 1 17.59 15.66 -12.85
CA MET A 1 16.30 15.22 -13.45
C MET A 1 16.36 13.72 -13.72
N LYS A 2 15.39 12.92 -13.21
CA LYS A 2 15.34 11.47 -13.50
C LYS A 2 15.04 11.26 -14.99
N THR A 3 15.69 10.26 -15.62
CA THR A 3 15.48 9.94 -17.05
C THR A 3 14.06 9.43 -17.32
N ARG A 4 13.57 9.55 -18.58
CA ARG A 4 12.24 9.03 -18.96
C ARG A 4 12.00 7.57 -18.55
N PRO A 5 12.94 6.62 -18.78
CA PRO A 5 12.76 5.21 -18.34
C PRO A 5 12.61 5.08 -16.82
N THR A 6 13.35 5.84 -16.03
CA THR A 6 13.22 5.82 -14.57
C THR A 6 11.83 6.28 -14.11
N GLN A 7 11.26 7.29 -14.75
CA GLN A 7 9.90 7.77 -14.43
C GLN A 7 8.82 6.75 -14.79
N GLN A 8 9.00 5.99 -15.88
CA GLN A 8 8.07 4.91 -16.27
C GLN A 8 8.10 3.78 -15.24
N ILE A 9 9.29 3.33 -14.82
CA ILE A 9 9.42 2.29 -13.79
C ILE A 9 8.80 2.74 -12.47
N LEU A 10 9.05 3.97 -12.04
CA LEU A 10 8.43 4.52 -10.83
C LEU A 10 6.89 4.59 -10.93
N THR A 11 6.36 4.82 -12.13
CA THR A 11 4.91 4.80 -12.36
C THR A 11 4.35 3.39 -12.22
N LEU A 12 5.01 2.39 -12.79
CA LEU A 12 4.61 0.98 -12.66
C LEU A 12 4.69 0.51 -11.20
N ILE A 13 5.73 0.89 -10.47
CA ILE A 13 5.86 0.65 -9.02
C ILE A 13 4.67 1.25 -8.26
N ALA A 14 4.32 2.51 -8.53
CA ALA A 14 3.19 3.16 -7.87
C ALA A 14 1.86 2.44 -8.17
N ILE A 15 1.64 2.00 -9.41
CA ILE A 15 0.45 1.24 -9.81
C ILE A 15 0.42 -0.12 -9.10
N ALA A 16 1.54 -0.84 -9.05
CA ALA A 16 1.62 -2.13 -8.39
C ALA A 16 1.34 -2.03 -6.88
N LEU A 17 1.98 -1.07 -6.19
CA LEU A 17 1.74 -0.83 -4.77
C LEU A 17 0.28 -0.45 -4.49
N THR A 18 -0.31 0.40 -5.33
CA THR A 18 -1.71 0.82 -5.17
C THR A 18 -2.69 -0.33 -5.44
N PHE A 19 -2.39 -1.21 -6.40
CA PHE A 19 -3.12 -2.45 -6.60
C PHE A 19 -3.09 -3.32 -5.33
N GLY A 20 -1.92 -3.51 -4.73
CA GLY A 20 -1.76 -4.24 -3.47
C GLY A 20 -2.56 -3.62 -2.32
N SER A 21 -2.55 -2.27 -2.21
CA SER A 21 -3.35 -1.54 -1.20
C SER A 21 -4.85 -1.76 -1.40
N GLY A 22 -5.35 -1.70 -2.65
CA GLY A 22 -6.75 -1.96 -2.95
C GLY A 22 -7.18 -3.39 -2.58
N ALA A 23 -6.32 -4.37 -2.87
CA ALA A 23 -6.56 -5.75 -2.47
C ALA A 23 -6.57 -5.91 -0.93
N ALA A 24 -5.61 -5.31 -0.23
CA ALA A 24 -5.53 -5.34 1.23
C ALA A 24 -6.75 -4.70 1.90
N ASP A 25 -7.24 -3.58 1.36
CA ASP A 25 -8.42 -2.89 1.90
C ASP A 25 -9.70 -3.73 1.72
N VAL A 26 -9.88 -4.40 0.58
CA VAL A 26 -11.05 -5.29 0.38
C VAL A 26 -10.94 -6.54 1.25
N ALA A 27 -9.76 -7.15 1.38
CA ALA A 27 -9.55 -8.28 2.28
C ALA A 27 -9.92 -7.91 3.72
N SER A 28 -9.46 -6.76 4.19
CA SER A 28 -9.74 -6.31 5.54
C SER A 28 -11.19 -5.92 5.74
N PHE A 29 -11.78 -5.19 4.80
CA PHE A 29 -13.18 -4.77 4.88
C PHE A 29 -14.14 -5.95 4.89
N THR A 30 -13.85 -7.00 4.10
CA THR A 30 -14.76 -8.15 3.96
C THR A 30 -14.54 -9.25 5.00
N ARG A 31 -13.34 -9.36 5.60
CA ARG A 31 -12.95 -10.49 6.46
C ARG A 31 -12.36 -10.10 7.81
N LEU A 32 -11.93 -8.84 7.99
CA LEU A 32 -11.22 -8.43 9.19
C LEU A 32 -11.94 -7.32 9.98
N GLY A 33 -13.27 -7.16 9.82
CA GLY A 33 -14.09 -6.34 10.70
C GLY A 33 -14.55 -4.99 10.13
N ASP A 34 -14.87 -4.94 8.82
CA ASP A 34 -15.48 -3.80 8.13
C ASP A 34 -14.65 -2.50 8.21
N VAL A 35 -13.33 -2.65 8.22
CA VAL A 35 -12.36 -1.55 8.33
C VAL A 35 -11.30 -1.63 7.23
N PHE A 36 -10.60 -0.53 6.98
CA PHE A 36 -9.54 -0.43 5.98
C PHE A 36 -8.15 -0.59 6.61
N THR A 37 -7.18 -1.03 5.82
CA THR A 37 -5.77 -1.11 6.25
C THR A 37 -4.91 0.01 5.71
N SER A 38 -5.30 0.65 4.59
CA SER A 38 -4.58 1.77 4.00
C SER A 38 -5.32 3.11 4.12
N VAL A 39 -6.66 3.13 4.20
CA VAL A 39 -7.50 4.34 4.22
C VAL A 39 -7.78 4.80 5.66
N MET A 40 -6.76 5.34 6.35
CA MET A 40 -6.86 5.70 7.76
C MET A 40 -7.86 6.82 8.04
N THR A 41 -8.05 7.76 7.13
CA THR A 41 -9.11 8.80 7.27
C THR A 41 -10.51 8.19 7.30
N GLY A 42 -10.75 7.14 6.51
CA GLY A 42 -11.98 6.34 6.57
C GLY A 42 -12.15 5.67 7.93
N ASN A 43 -11.09 5.05 8.46
CA ASN A 43 -11.13 4.42 9.78
C ASN A 43 -11.40 5.42 10.91
N ILE A 44 -10.86 6.64 10.85
CA ILE A 44 -11.16 7.70 11.82
C ILE A 44 -12.66 8.06 11.80
N VAL A 45 -13.25 8.15 10.61
CA VAL A 45 -14.71 8.39 10.47
C VAL A 45 -15.52 7.20 11.01
N LEU A 46 -15.12 5.97 10.68
CA LEU A 46 -15.77 4.75 11.21
C LEU A 46 -15.65 4.67 12.74
N TRP A 47 -14.53 5.10 13.31
CA TRP A 47 -14.37 5.16 14.76
C TRP A 47 -15.35 6.15 15.39
N GLY A 48 -15.48 7.36 14.84
CA GLY A 48 -16.50 8.32 15.27
C GLY A 48 -17.92 7.74 15.22
N LEU A 49 -18.24 7.03 14.13
CA LEU A 49 -19.53 6.32 13.98
C LEU A 49 -19.71 5.23 15.05
N ALA A 50 -18.66 4.46 15.35
CA ALA A 50 -18.68 3.41 16.36
C ALA A 50 -18.98 3.97 17.75
N VAL A 51 -18.35 5.11 18.11
CA VAL A 51 -18.61 5.83 19.34
C VAL A 51 -20.07 6.30 19.41
N ALA A 52 -20.58 6.91 18.35
CA ALA A 52 -21.97 7.41 18.31
C ALA A 52 -23.01 6.27 18.43
N ARG A 53 -22.69 5.07 17.94
CA ARG A 53 -23.57 3.89 18.00
C ARG A 53 -23.36 2.99 19.21
N GLY A 54 -22.36 3.28 20.06
CA GLY A 54 -21.98 2.41 21.17
C GLY A 54 -21.45 1.04 20.70
N SER A 55 -20.91 0.94 19.47
CA SER A 55 -20.43 -0.32 18.89
C SER A 55 -18.98 -0.58 19.30
N LEU A 56 -18.79 -1.37 20.37
CA LEU A 56 -17.45 -1.77 20.82
C LEU A 56 -16.71 -2.61 19.76
N THR A 57 -17.41 -3.43 18.99
CA THR A 57 -16.82 -4.25 17.94
C THR A 57 -16.19 -3.37 16.85
N LEU A 58 -16.94 -2.43 16.28
CA LEU A 58 -16.40 -1.53 15.25
C LEU A 58 -15.31 -0.63 15.83
N ALA A 59 -15.47 -0.13 17.07
CA ALA A 59 -14.48 0.71 17.74
C ALA A 59 -13.15 -0.03 17.94
N SER A 60 -13.19 -1.31 18.35
CA SER A 60 -11.97 -2.10 18.55
C SER A 60 -11.26 -2.42 17.23
N HIS A 61 -11.99 -2.80 16.17
CA HIS A 61 -11.38 -3.06 14.86
C HIS A 61 -10.75 -1.80 14.26
N THR A 62 -11.45 -0.66 14.30
CA THR A 62 -10.88 0.61 13.82
C THR A 62 -9.66 1.04 14.62
N ALA A 63 -9.69 0.88 15.96
CA ALA A 63 -8.55 1.20 16.82
C ALA A 63 -7.33 0.33 16.50
N VAL A 64 -7.53 -0.99 16.31
CA VAL A 64 -6.46 -1.93 15.93
C VAL A 64 -5.88 -1.59 14.55
N ALA A 65 -6.73 -1.28 13.56
CA ALA A 65 -6.26 -0.88 12.24
C ALA A 65 -5.42 0.41 12.30
N ILE A 66 -5.88 1.43 13.01
CA ILE A 66 -5.16 2.70 13.19
C ILE A 66 -3.84 2.46 13.93
N ALA A 67 -3.86 1.71 15.04
CA ALA A 67 -2.66 1.43 15.83
C ALA A 67 -1.63 0.62 15.04
N GLY A 68 -2.07 -0.41 14.30
CA GLY A 68 -1.22 -1.21 13.42
C GLY A 68 -0.55 -0.35 12.34
N TYR A 69 -1.32 0.51 11.68
CA TYR A 69 -0.80 1.43 10.67
C TYR A 69 0.24 2.40 11.24
N ILE A 70 -0.05 3.02 12.40
CA ILE A 70 0.90 3.92 13.08
C ILE A 70 2.19 3.18 13.42
N ALA A 71 2.09 1.97 13.97
CA ALA A 71 3.25 1.14 14.28
C ALA A 71 4.06 0.81 13.01
N GLY A 72 3.38 0.50 11.91
CA GLY A 72 3.99 0.26 10.60
C GLY A 72 4.73 1.47 10.06
N VAL A 73 4.12 2.66 10.08
CA VAL A 73 4.78 3.92 9.68
C VAL A 73 6.02 4.18 10.54
N ALA A 74 5.91 4.00 11.86
CA ALA A 74 7.03 4.20 12.78
C ALA A 74 8.18 3.22 12.49
N ALA A 75 7.86 1.92 12.30
CA ALA A 75 8.84 0.89 11.98
C ALA A 75 9.51 1.15 10.62
N GLY A 76 8.75 1.45 9.59
CA GLY A 76 9.28 1.76 8.25
C GLY A 76 10.19 2.98 8.26
N THR A 77 9.80 4.04 8.98
CA THR A 77 10.62 5.24 9.16
C THR A 77 11.93 4.93 9.92
N TRP A 78 11.86 4.08 10.94
CA TRP A 78 13.04 3.65 11.68
C TRP A 78 14.00 2.84 10.82
N ILE A 79 13.50 1.86 10.06
CA ILE A 79 14.27 1.07 9.09
C ILE A 79 14.94 1.99 8.06
N ALA A 80 14.18 2.95 7.51
CA ALA A 80 14.71 3.89 6.53
C ALA A 80 15.89 4.72 7.07
N ARG A 81 15.81 5.18 8.32
CA ARG A 81 16.89 5.94 8.97
C ARG A 81 18.15 5.11 9.12
N GLY A 82 18.04 3.91 9.70
CA GLY A 82 19.21 3.01 9.88
C GLY A 82 19.83 2.59 8.54
N ALA A 83 19.01 2.36 7.50
CA ALA A 83 19.52 2.02 6.18
C ALA A 83 20.16 3.19 5.45
N LYS A 84 19.74 4.43 5.66
CA LYS A 84 20.39 5.65 5.12
C LYS A 84 21.82 5.80 5.66
N GLU A 85 22.01 5.53 6.95
CA GLU A 85 23.32 5.59 7.59
C GLU A 85 24.28 4.50 7.07
N ALA A 86 23.76 3.31 6.74
CA ALA A 86 24.55 2.16 6.29
C ALA A 86 24.87 2.16 4.77
N SER A 87 24.14 2.91 3.95
CA SER A 87 24.11 2.77 2.48
C SER A 87 24.65 3.99 1.73
N ALA A 88 25.84 4.48 2.05
CA ALA A 88 26.48 5.50 1.23
C ALA A 88 26.92 4.88 -0.13
N GLY A 89 26.19 5.16 -1.23
CA GLY A 89 26.72 5.02 -2.59
C GLY A 89 26.09 3.98 -3.53
N ARG A 90 24.92 3.40 -3.25
CA ARG A 90 24.21 2.54 -4.23
C ARG A 90 23.05 3.29 -4.85
N GLU A 91 23.20 3.71 -6.11
CA GLU A 91 22.14 4.32 -6.93
C GLU A 91 21.44 3.25 -7.77
N GLY A 92 20.17 2.93 -7.41
CA GLY A 92 19.24 2.12 -8.21
C GLY A 92 18.03 2.97 -8.62
N VAL A 93 17.00 2.33 -9.21
CA VAL A 93 15.70 2.96 -9.49
C VAL A 93 15.10 3.52 -8.20
N LEU A 94 15.17 2.73 -7.11
CA LEU A 94 14.82 3.15 -5.76
C LEU A 94 16.07 3.33 -4.90
N PRO A 95 16.05 4.28 -3.96
CA PRO A 95 17.07 4.37 -2.92
C PRO A 95 17.15 3.06 -2.11
N SER A 96 18.34 2.64 -1.72
CA SER A 96 18.55 1.38 -0.99
C SER A 96 17.75 1.29 0.31
N HIS A 97 17.60 2.40 1.04
CA HIS A 97 16.80 2.43 2.27
C HIS A 97 15.31 2.14 2.01
N VAL A 98 14.75 2.56 0.86
CA VAL A 98 13.39 2.23 0.46
C VAL A 98 13.24 0.73 0.21
N THR A 99 14.23 0.11 -0.43
CA THR A 99 14.23 -1.35 -0.65
C THR A 99 14.19 -2.10 0.68
N TRP A 100 14.95 -1.67 1.69
CA TRP A 100 14.91 -2.29 3.03
C TRP A 100 13.54 -2.14 3.70
N VAL A 101 12.89 -1.00 3.55
CA VAL A 101 11.52 -0.79 4.05
C VAL A 101 10.53 -1.73 3.36
N LEU A 102 10.61 -1.88 2.02
CA LEU A 102 9.76 -2.81 1.26
C LEU A 102 10.03 -4.29 1.62
N LEU A 103 11.26 -4.66 1.98
CA LEU A 103 11.55 -6.00 2.51
C LEU A 103 10.91 -6.21 3.90
N GLY A 104 10.86 -5.17 4.73
CA GLY A 104 10.09 -5.19 5.98
C GLY A 104 8.58 -5.39 5.74
N GLU A 105 8.02 -4.72 4.75
CA GLU A 105 6.64 -4.93 4.31
C GLU A 105 6.42 -6.38 3.83
N LEU A 106 7.34 -6.92 3.02
CA LEU A 106 7.28 -8.31 2.55
C LEU A 106 7.20 -9.31 3.69
N THR A 107 7.97 -9.08 4.76
CA THR A 107 7.94 -9.94 5.95
C THR A 107 6.57 -9.91 6.63
N LEU A 108 5.95 -8.74 6.75
CA LEU A 108 4.60 -8.59 7.31
C LEU A 108 3.54 -9.24 6.43
N LEU A 109 3.60 -9.05 5.11
CA LEU A 109 2.66 -9.68 4.18
C LEU A 109 2.82 -11.20 4.13
N ALA A 110 4.04 -11.72 4.24
CA ALA A 110 4.29 -13.16 4.37
C ALA A 110 3.70 -13.70 5.69
N GLY A 111 3.89 -13.01 6.80
CA GLY A 111 3.26 -13.34 8.08
C GLY A 111 1.73 -13.31 8.01
N PHE A 112 1.17 -12.30 7.33
CA PHE A 112 -0.26 -12.22 7.07
C PHE A 112 -0.75 -13.42 6.25
N ALA A 113 -0.05 -13.81 5.19
CA ALA A 113 -0.42 -14.95 4.34
C ALA A 113 -0.42 -16.25 5.13
N VAL A 114 0.62 -16.51 5.93
CA VAL A 114 0.70 -17.70 6.80
C VAL A 114 -0.45 -17.71 7.82
N GLY A 115 -0.70 -16.59 8.49
CA GLY A 115 -1.79 -16.48 9.46
C GLY A 115 -3.17 -16.64 8.83
N TRP A 116 -3.34 -16.17 7.59
CA TRP A 116 -4.55 -16.34 6.81
C TRP A 116 -4.83 -17.82 6.51
N GLU A 117 -3.83 -18.55 6.01
CA GLU A 117 -3.94 -20.00 5.76
C GLU A 117 -4.22 -20.77 7.04
N VAL A 118 -3.49 -20.48 8.12
CA VAL A 118 -3.68 -21.15 9.43
C VAL A 118 -5.09 -20.92 9.99
N SER A 119 -5.71 -19.77 9.68
CA SER A 119 -7.09 -19.48 10.08
C SER A 119 -8.16 -20.08 9.16
N GLY A 120 -7.77 -20.88 8.17
CA GLY A 120 -8.68 -21.46 7.17
C GLY A 120 -9.39 -20.43 6.32
N SER A 121 -8.70 -19.31 6.01
CA SER A 121 -9.18 -18.20 5.17
C SER A 121 -10.47 -17.53 5.68
N SER A 122 -10.82 -17.77 6.93
CA SER A 122 -11.98 -17.21 7.61
C SER A 122 -11.63 -16.82 9.06
N PRO A 123 -10.72 -15.84 9.23
CA PRO A 123 -10.23 -15.45 10.54
C PRO A 123 -11.36 -14.95 11.46
N ALA A 124 -11.34 -15.36 12.72
CA ALA A 124 -12.29 -14.95 13.74
C ALA A 124 -11.57 -14.70 15.07
N GLY A 125 -12.22 -13.94 15.97
CA GLY A 125 -11.69 -13.65 17.29
C GLY A 125 -10.29 -13.03 17.27
N TRP A 126 -9.37 -13.54 18.08
CA TRP A 126 -8.02 -12.98 18.20
C TRP A 126 -7.19 -13.08 16.90
N ALA A 127 -7.41 -14.12 16.09
CA ALA A 127 -6.74 -14.25 14.79
C ALA A 127 -7.15 -13.11 13.84
N GLN A 128 -8.40 -12.71 13.84
CA GLN A 128 -8.89 -11.59 13.04
C GLN A 128 -8.20 -10.26 13.43
N PHE A 129 -8.08 -9.97 14.72
CA PHE A 129 -7.37 -8.78 15.22
C PHE A 129 -5.88 -8.83 14.90
N GLY A 130 -5.24 -10.00 15.07
CA GLY A 130 -3.82 -10.16 14.75
C GLY A 130 -3.53 -9.94 13.26
N LEU A 131 -4.35 -10.53 12.39
CA LEU A 131 -4.23 -10.35 10.94
C LEU A 131 -4.52 -8.92 10.50
N LEU A 132 -5.55 -8.28 11.08
CA LEU A 132 -5.85 -6.87 10.83
C LEU A 132 -4.67 -5.98 11.22
N ALA A 133 -4.10 -6.16 12.41
CA ALA A 133 -2.95 -5.39 12.88
C ALA A 133 -1.73 -5.58 11.97
N THR A 134 -1.46 -6.83 11.55
CA THR A 134 -0.33 -7.16 10.66
C THR A 134 -0.50 -6.52 9.29
N LEU A 135 -1.68 -6.64 8.68
CA LEU A 135 -1.96 -6.07 7.36
C LEU A 135 -1.95 -4.53 7.41
N ALA A 136 -2.53 -3.93 8.46
CA ALA A 136 -2.47 -2.48 8.65
C ALA A 136 -1.03 -1.99 8.88
N ALA A 137 -0.21 -2.73 9.63
CA ALA A 137 1.21 -2.42 9.80
C ALA A 137 1.96 -2.52 8.46
N ALA A 138 1.70 -3.53 7.63
CA ALA A 138 2.27 -3.63 6.29
C ALA A 138 1.95 -2.39 5.44
N MET A 139 0.70 -1.94 5.44
CA MET A 139 0.29 -0.71 4.72
C MET A 139 0.93 0.56 5.30
N GLY A 140 1.16 0.60 6.61
CA GLY A 140 1.92 1.69 7.27
C GLY A 140 3.38 1.71 6.82
N VAL A 141 4.05 0.55 6.77
CA VAL A 141 5.42 0.41 6.25
C VAL A 141 5.48 0.84 4.79
N GLN A 142 4.54 0.38 3.94
CA GLN A 142 4.43 0.81 2.55
C GLN A 142 4.30 2.34 2.43
N SER A 143 3.48 2.96 3.27
CA SER A 143 3.29 4.41 3.26
C SER A 143 4.58 5.17 3.56
N SER A 144 5.41 4.70 4.49
CA SER A 144 6.70 5.31 4.77
C SER A 144 7.67 5.16 3.59
N ALA A 145 7.68 3.99 2.92
CA ALA A 145 8.48 3.75 1.71
C ALA A 145 8.10 4.72 0.57
N VAL A 146 6.82 4.85 0.29
CA VAL A 146 6.29 5.73 -0.78
C VAL A 146 6.62 7.19 -0.52
N ASN A 147 6.54 7.63 0.74
CA ASN A 147 6.92 9.00 1.13
C ASN A 147 8.41 9.27 0.82
N ASP A 148 9.29 8.31 1.08
CA ASP A 148 10.73 8.42 0.82
C ASP A 148 11.12 8.24 -0.67
N MET A 149 10.23 7.68 -1.50
CA MET A 149 10.44 7.60 -2.95
C MET A 149 10.42 8.95 -3.66
N GLY A 150 9.93 10.00 -2.98
CA GLY A 150 9.78 11.34 -3.57
C GLY A 150 8.72 11.39 -4.68
N LEU A 151 7.75 10.49 -4.63
CA LEU A 151 6.60 10.44 -5.53
C LEU A 151 5.53 11.46 -5.08
N THR A 152 5.94 12.70 -4.85
CA THR A 152 5.16 13.77 -4.20
C THR A 152 3.81 14.09 -4.85
N GLN A 153 3.54 13.57 -6.04
CA GLN A 153 2.26 13.78 -6.75
C GLN A 153 1.43 12.51 -6.91
N VAL A 154 1.91 11.37 -6.41
CA VAL A 154 1.22 10.10 -6.47
C VAL A 154 1.41 9.39 -5.14
N SER A 155 0.55 9.68 -4.21
CA SER A 155 0.50 8.94 -2.95
C SER A 155 -0.43 7.75 -3.12
N THR A 156 0.05 6.57 -2.83
CA THR A 156 -0.75 5.33 -2.83
C THR A 156 -1.81 5.34 -1.72
N THR A 157 -1.63 6.19 -0.71
CA THR A 157 -2.52 6.34 0.45
C THR A 157 -3.37 7.62 0.43
N TYR A 158 -3.00 8.64 -0.38
CA TYR A 158 -3.75 9.90 -0.52
C TYR A 158 -4.46 10.00 -1.87
N LEU A 159 -5.21 8.97 -2.24
CA LEU A 159 -5.86 8.84 -3.55
C LEU A 159 -6.90 9.91 -3.83
N THR A 160 -7.50 10.50 -2.80
CA THR A 160 -8.38 11.68 -2.96
C THR A 160 -7.63 12.85 -3.58
N GLY A 161 -6.40 13.13 -3.16
CA GLY A 161 -5.55 14.15 -3.76
C GLY A 161 -5.14 13.80 -5.21
N THR A 162 -4.91 12.52 -5.49
CA THR A 162 -4.63 12.02 -6.85
C THR A 162 -5.84 12.21 -7.76
N LEU A 163 -7.06 11.91 -7.29
CA LEU A 163 -8.30 12.14 -8.02
C LEU A 163 -8.54 13.63 -8.27
N THR A 164 -8.40 14.48 -7.24
CA THR A 164 -8.54 15.92 -7.38
C THR A 164 -7.56 16.47 -8.41
N GLY A 165 -6.29 16.05 -8.33
CA GLY A 165 -5.28 16.47 -9.30
C GLY A 165 -5.52 15.95 -10.72
N LEU A 166 -6.13 14.77 -10.89
CA LEU A 166 -6.54 14.25 -12.19
C LEU A 166 -7.65 15.15 -12.78
N VAL A 167 -8.71 15.41 -12.01
CA VAL A 167 -9.82 16.26 -12.46
C VAL A 167 -9.33 17.66 -12.81
N SER A 168 -8.47 18.27 -11.98
CA SER A 168 -7.89 19.58 -12.25
C SER A 168 -7.11 19.61 -13.57
N SER A 169 -6.35 18.54 -13.87
CA SER A 169 -5.60 18.44 -15.12
C SER A 169 -6.49 18.27 -16.37
N LEU A 170 -7.68 17.71 -16.21
CA LEU A 170 -8.66 17.58 -17.29
C LEU A 170 -9.39 18.91 -17.59
N VAL A 171 -9.61 19.72 -16.56
CA VAL A 171 -10.31 21.01 -16.69
C VAL A 171 -9.39 22.14 -17.14
N SER A 172 -8.07 22.03 -16.92
CA SER A 172 -7.07 23.03 -17.30
C SER A 172 -6.08 22.43 -18.31
N PRO A 173 -6.46 22.25 -19.58
CA PRO A 173 -5.59 21.69 -20.60
C PRO A 173 -4.43 22.65 -20.90
N GLY A 174 -3.20 22.16 -20.72
CA GLY A 174 -1.96 22.91 -20.97
C GLY A 174 -0.90 22.78 -19.87
N GLN A 175 -1.24 22.32 -18.72
CA GLN A 175 -0.32 22.01 -17.63
C GLN A 175 -0.41 20.51 -17.30
N ASP A 176 0.57 19.68 -17.70
CA ASP A 176 0.80 18.34 -17.13
C ASP A 176 0.07 17.11 -17.70
N THR A 177 0.01 16.90 -19.01
CA THR A 177 -0.47 15.64 -19.61
C THR A 177 0.28 14.38 -19.14
N PRO A 178 1.60 14.36 -18.87
CA PRO A 178 2.30 13.17 -18.36
C PRO A 178 1.87 12.77 -16.95
N HIS A 179 1.50 13.75 -16.11
CA HIS A 179 1.06 13.50 -14.73
C HIS A 179 -0.38 13.00 -14.65
N GLY A 180 -1.24 13.40 -15.58
CA GLY A 180 -2.63 12.95 -15.66
C GLY A 180 -2.73 11.45 -15.92
N LEU A 181 -2.01 10.92 -16.90
CA LEU A 181 -2.02 9.50 -17.23
C LEU A 181 -1.50 8.63 -16.08
N ARG A 182 -0.48 9.10 -15.37
CA ARG A 182 0.04 8.43 -14.18
C ARG A 182 -0.99 8.38 -13.05
N ARG A 183 -1.65 9.51 -12.75
CA ARG A 183 -2.72 9.59 -11.73
C ARG A 183 -3.86 8.65 -12.08
N PHE A 184 -4.29 8.61 -13.34
CA PHE A 184 -5.30 7.70 -13.82
C PHE A 184 -4.90 6.23 -13.64
N GLY A 185 -3.67 5.85 -14.04
CA GLY A 185 -3.15 4.49 -13.86
C GLY A 185 -3.14 4.02 -12.41
N VAL A 186 -2.80 4.90 -11.47
CA VAL A 186 -2.82 4.59 -10.03
C VAL A 186 -4.24 4.35 -9.52
N LEU A 187 -5.22 5.17 -9.93
CA LEU A 187 -6.63 4.96 -9.56
C LEU A 187 -7.19 3.66 -10.15
N ILE A 188 -6.87 3.35 -11.40
CA ILE A 188 -7.24 2.07 -12.02
C ILE A 188 -6.57 0.90 -11.30
N GLY A 189 -5.30 1.04 -10.90
CA GLY A 189 -4.60 0.03 -10.11
C GLY A 189 -5.32 -0.30 -8.80
N LEU A 190 -5.77 0.71 -8.06
CA LEU A 190 -6.55 0.52 -6.84
C LEU A 190 -7.84 -0.27 -7.12
N VAL A 191 -8.63 0.19 -8.09
CA VAL A 191 -9.92 -0.43 -8.42
C VAL A 191 -9.71 -1.87 -8.89
N ALA A 192 -8.69 -2.12 -9.71
CA ALA A 192 -8.36 -3.46 -10.19
C ALA A 192 -7.96 -4.39 -9.04
N GLY A 193 -7.10 -3.95 -8.11
CA GLY A 193 -6.72 -4.72 -6.94
C GLY A 193 -7.91 -5.03 -6.03
N ALA A 194 -8.73 -4.02 -5.76
CA ALA A 194 -9.95 -4.15 -4.98
C ALA A 194 -10.95 -5.13 -5.63
N SER A 195 -11.19 -4.99 -6.93
CA SER A 195 -12.13 -5.84 -7.67
C SER A 195 -11.65 -7.29 -7.74
N LEU A 196 -10.37 -7.51 -8.00
CA LEU A 196 -9.81 -8.86 -8.06
C LEU A 196 -9.80 -9.53 -6.69
N CYS A 197 -9.49 -8.77 -5.62
CA CYS A 197 -9.60 -9.29 -4.25
C CYS A 197 -11.05 -9.63 -3.90
N GLY A 198 -12.02 -8.79 -4.25
CA GLY A 198 -13.45 -9.09 -4.05
C GLY A 198 -13.88 -10.37 -4.76
N LEU A 199 -13.39 -10.61 -5.98
CA LEU A 199 -13.61 -11.86 -6.70
C LEU A 199 -12.97 -13.05 -5.96
N PHE A 200 -11.73 -12.92 -5.49
CA PHE A 200 -11.05 -13.99 -4.75
C PHE A 200 -11.74 -14.30 -3.42
N VAL A 201 -12.18 -13.29 -2.69
CA VAL A 201 -12.99 -13.49 -1.46
C VAL A 201 -14.22 -14.35 -1.72
N ALA A 202 -14.83 -14.22 -2.90
CA ALA A 202 -16.04 -14.95 -3.27
C ALA A 202 -15.77 -16.36 -3.84
N THR A 203 -14.64 -16.57 -4.51
CA THR A 203 -14.39 -17.78 -5.32
C THR A 203 -13.18 -18.61 -4.91
N ALA A 204 -12.16 -17.97 -4.30
CA ALA A 204 -10.87 -18.57 -3.98
C ALA A 204 -10.25 -17.85 -2.76
N ALA A 205 -10.94 -17.91 -1.61
CA ALA A 205 -10.58 -17.14 -0.42
C ALA A 205 -9.13 -17.39 0.05
N ASP A 206 -8.61 -18.58 -0.17
CA ASP A 206 -7.22 -18.97 0.18
C ASP A 206 -6.19 -18.15 -0.61
N ALA A 207 -6.52 -17.72 -1.83
CA ALA A 207 -5.62 -16.95 -2.69
C ALA A 207 -5.62 -15.43 -2.42
N VAL A 208 -6.44 -14.94 -1.50
CA VAL A 208 -6.52 -13.49 -1.17
C VAL A 208 -5.15 -12.88 -0.83
N PRO A 209 -4.28 -13.49 0.01
CA PRO A 209 -2.98 -12.91 0.35
C PRO A 209 -1.99 -12.86 -0.82
N VAL A 210 -2.22 -13.65 -1.87
CA VAL A 210 -1.34 -13.66 -3.05
C VAL A 210 -1.33 -12.29 -3.76
N LEU A 211 -2.45 -11.56 -3.73
CA LEU A 211 -2.58 -10.29 -4.45
C LEU A 211 -1.64 -9.20 -3.93
N PRO A 212 -1.65 -8.82 -2.62
CA PRO A 212 -0.72 -7.83 -2.11
C PRO A 212 0.74 -8.33 -2.15
N LEU A 213 1.00 -9.63 -1.94
CA LEU A 213 2.33 -10.21 -2.08
C LEU A 213 2.86 -10.10 -3.51
N ALA A 214 2.08 -10.47 -4.52
CA ALA A 214 2.48 -10.38 -5.93
C ALA A 214 2.73 -8.92 -6.34
N ALA A 215 1.93 -7.99 -5.87
CA ALA A 215 2.11 -6.56 -6.11
C ALA A 215 3.45 -6.06 -5.54
N LEU A 216 3.79 -6.45 -4.32
CA LEU A 216 5.04 -6.08 -3.67
C LEU A 216 6.25 -6.75 -4.32
N VAL A 217 6.17 -8.05 -4.65
CA VAL A 217 7.23 -8.77 -5.38
C VAL A 217 7.47 -8.12 -6.74
N THR A 218 6.42 -7.78 -7.48
CA THR A 218 6.52 -7.03 -8.75
C THR A 218 7.25 -5.69 -8.54
N THR A 219 6.93 -4.97 -7.48
CA THR A 219 7.60 -3.72 -7.11
C THR A 219 9.09 -3.93 -6.86
N LEU A 220 9.48 -4.96 -6.10
CA LEU A 220 10.88 -5.27 -5.81
C LEU A 220 11.65 -5.69 -7.06
N VAL A 221 11.02 -6.48 -7.94
CA VAL A 221 11.62 -6.88 -9.24
C VAL A 221 11.83 -5.64 -10.12
N LEU A 222 10.85 -4.76 -10.24
CA LEU A 222 10.99 -3.51 -11.00
C LEU A 222 12.08 -2.59 -10.40
N ALA A 223 12.19 -2.55 -9.08
CA ALA A 223 13.23 -1.77 -8.40
C ALA A 223 14.64 -2.31 -8.65
N ALA A 224 14.78 -3.63 -8.82
CA ALA A 224 16.05 -4.30 -9.09
C ALA A 224 16.49 -4.21 -10.57
N THR A 225 15.63 -3.73 -11.49
CA THR A 225 16.03 -3.59 -12.89
C THR A 225 17.17 -2.59 -13.05
N PRO A 226 18.25 -2.95 -13.76
CA PRO A 226 19.36 -2.02 -13.98
C PRO A 226 18.89 -0.83 -14.82
N LEU A 227 19.28 0.36 -14.43
CA LEU A 227 19.03 1.56 -15.23
C LEU A 227 19.81 1.48 -16.54
N PRO A 228 19.21 1.80 -17.70
CA PRO A 228 19.95 1.90 -18.94
C PRO A 228 21.06 2.94 -18.78
N ALA A 229 22.26 2.60 -19.24
CA ALA A 229 23.39 3.52 -19.23
C ALA A 229 23.00 4.83 -19.93
N PRO A 230 23.43 5.99 -19.42
CA PRO A 230 23.17 7.26 -20.10
C PRO A 230 23.74 7.17 -21.53
N ALA A 231 22.90 7.48 -22.52
CA ALA A 231 23.37 7.60 -23.90
C ALA A 231 24.50 8.65 -23.94
N ARG A 232 25.68 8.23 -24.39
CA ARG A 232 26.87 9.08 -24.56
C ARG A 232 26.64 10.07 -25.69
#